data_51f0b2f8d7a9091b6268343ac1ffda0a
#
_entry.id   51f0b2f8d7a9091b6268343ac1ffda0a
#
_cell.length_a   1.000
_cell.length_b   1.000
_cell.length_c   1.000
_cell.angle_alpha   90.00
_cell.angle_beta   90.00
_cell.angle_gamma   90.00
#
_symmetry.space_group_name_H-M   'P 1'
#
loop_
_entity.id
_entity.type
_entity.pdbx_description
1 polymer ?
#
loop_
_entity_poly.entity_id
_entity_poly.type
_entity_poly.pdbx_seq_one_letter_code
_entity_poly.pdbx_strand_id
1 'polypeptide(L)'
;MLPFEDIRVAIVEGMESASGGLVIEMNGGGDTPSGDFMTYSFVGGFASTGGQPIITQQLGKQYRMETVTFTVSFNCYADDSDIAQVNAMRARDWFKSDGHDLLKDKLDVIVIEIGEIQNRDINIGEEWERRQGFDVEFRATDVVVTDMSGWIDTAPIQRSDKF
;
A
#
# COMPACT_ATOMS: atom_id res chain seq x y z
N MET A 1 -5.49 -12.99 -2.01
CA MET A 1 -4.60 -12.23 -1.08
C MET A 1 -3.88 -11.18 -1.87
N LEU A 2 -3.79 -9.97 -1.36
CA LEU A 2 -3.05 -8.88 -1.99
C LEU A 2 -1.58 -9.25 -2.23
N PRO A 3 -0.97 -8.82 -3.34
CA PRO A 3 0.46 -8.97 -3.60
C PRO A 3 1.26 -7.95 -2.79
N PHE A 4 1.23 -8.07 -1.46
CA PHE A 4 1.80 -7.09 -0.53
C PHE A 4 3.26 -6.78 -0.81
N GLU A 5 4.06 -7.82 -1.07
CA GLU A 5 5.50 -7.66 -1.33
C GLU A 5 5.75 -6.87 -2.63
N ASP A 6 4.99 -7.15 -3.69
CA ASP A 6 5.11 -6.43 -4.95
C ASP A 6 4.70 -4.96 -4.79
N ILE A 7 3.65 -4.68 -3.99
CA ILE A 7 3.23 -3.31 -3.66
C ILE A 7 4.33 -2.59 -2.90
N ARG A 8 4.90 -3.22 -1.89
CA ARG A 8 5.98 -2.67 -1.08
C ARG A 8 7.20 -2.34 -1.95
N VAL A 9 7.65 -3.29 -2.76
CA VAL A 9 8.80 -3.13 -3.66
C VAL A 9 8.57 -1.99 -4.65
N ALA A 10 7.40 -1.93 -5.29
CA ALA A 10 7.09 -0.87 -6.26
C ALA A 10 7.10 0.53 -5.61
N ILE A 11 6.59 0.66 -4.39
CA ILE A 11 6.61 1.92 -3.63
C ILE A 11 8.06 2.31 -3.29
N VAL A 12 8.84 1.38 -2.74
CA VAL A 12 10.23 1.65 -2.31
C VAL A 12 11.10 2.05 -3.50
N GLU A 13 11.13 1.25 -4.56
CA GLU A 13 11.94 1.53 -5.75
C GLU A 13 11.52 2.84 -6.44
N GLY A 14 10.22 3.11 -6.48
CA GLY A 14 9.68 4.34 -7.02
C GLY A 14 10.09 5.58 -6.20
N MET A 15 10.04 5.47 -4.87
CA MET A 15 10.47 6.53 -3.98
C MET A 15 11.99 6.77 -4.05
N GLU A 16 12.80 5.72 -4.12
CA GLU A 16 14.25 5.86 -4.31
C GLU A 16 14.58 6.57 -5.62
N SER A 17 13.90 6.21 -6.69
CA SER A 17 14.05 6.87 -7.99
C SER A 17 13.64 8.35 -7.96
N ALA A 18 12.56 8.68 -7.26
CA ALA A 18 12.02 10.04 -7.20
C ALA A 18 12.81 10.96 -6.28
N SER A 19 13.23 10.47 -5.12
CA SER A 19 13.98 11.24 -4.11
C SER A 19 15.47 11.29 -4.39
N GLY A 20 16.01 10.31 -5.12
CA GLY A 20 17.45 10.13 -5.31
C GLY A 20 18.18 9.67 -4.06
N GLY A 21 17.46 9.23 -3.02
CA GLY A 21 17.99 8.80 -1.74
C GLY A 21 17.52 7.41 -1.33
N LEU A 22 18.08 6.92 -0.24
CA LEU A 22 17.74 5.62 0.32
C LEU A 22 16.35 5.65 0.97
N VAL A 23 15.56 4.61 0.74
CA VAL A 23 14.23 4.41 1.36
C VAL A 23 14.23 3.14 2.17
N ILE A 24 14.02 3.25 3.47
CA ILE A 24 14.05 2.13 4.41
C ILE A 24 12.74 2.00 5.19
N GLU A 25 12.46 0.82 5.70
CA GLU A 25 11.32 0.62 6.58
C GLU A 25 11.57 1.27 7.96
N MET A 26 10.59 2.01 8.44
CA MET A 26 10.64 2.60 9.78
C MET A 26 10.67 1.48 10.82
N ASN A 27 11.63 1.55 11.73
CA ASN A 27 11.85 0.53 12.77
C ASN A 27 12.21 -0.87 12.24
N GLY A 28 12.69 -0.99 11.00
CA GLY A 28 13.09 -2.27 10.39
C GLY A 28 14.35 -2.91 10.99
N GLY A 29 14.98 -2.26 11.94
CA GLY A 29 16.28 -2.68 12.52
C GLY A 29 17.46 -2.27 11.63
N GLY A 30 18.63 -2.18 12.23
CA GLY A 30 19.85 -1.74 11.57
C GLY A 30 20.26 -0.32 11.96
N ASP A 31 21.43 0.10 11.48
CA ASP A 31 21.98 1.42 11.77
C ASP A 31 21.23 2.51 11.00
N THR A 32 21.07 3.67 11.62
CA THR A 32 20.53 4.86 10.95
C THR A 32 21.43 5.27 9.80
N PRO A 33 20.91 5.44 8.57
CA PRO A 33 21.70 5.91 7.46
C PRO A 33 22.32 7.27 7.72
N SER A 34 23.49 7.52 7.16
CA SER A 34 24.09 8.84 7.16
C SER A 34 23.59 9.67 5.98
N GLY A 35 23.37 10.96 6.18
CA GLY A 35 22.87 11.88 5.16
C GLY A 35 21.34 11.80 4.99
N ASP A 36 20.88 12.22 3.83
CA ASP A 36 19.45 12.27 3.55
C ASP A 36 18.91 10.87 3.26
N PHE A 37 17.80 10.53 3.89
CA PHE A 37 17.09 9.27 3.64
C PHE A 37 15.59 9.45 3.88
N MET A 38 14.83 8.46 3.46
CA MET A 38 13.39 8.41 3.70
C MET A 38 13.04 7.11 4.42
N THR A 39 12.04 7.19 5.31
CA THR A 39 11.43 5.99 5.88
C THR A 39 9.99 5.86 5.41
N TYR A 40 9.51 4.61 5.32
CA TYR A 40 8.11 4.30 5.11
C TYR A 40 7.60 3.37 6.21
N SER A 41 6.29 3.43 6.47
CA SER A 41 5.61 2.54 7.40
C SER A 41 4.16 2.33 6.98
N PHE A 42 3.70 1.10 6.96
CA PHE A 42 2.28 0.80 6.81
C PHE A 42 1.59 1.06 8.17
N VAL A 43 0.85 2.15 8.26
CA VAL A 43 0.27 2.63 9.53
C VAL A 43 -1.19 2.27 9.72
N GLY A 44 -1.83 1.75 8.69
CA GLY A 44 -3.19 1.25 8.78
C GLY A 44 -3.43 0.32 7.63
N GLY A 45 -4.22 -0.74 7.83
CA GLY A 45 -4.22 -1.57 6.80
C GLY A 45 -5.26 -2.57 6.44
N PHE A 46 -5.49 -2.65 5.14
CA PHE A 46 -6.20 -3.73 4.45
C PHE A 46 -7.61 -3.97 4.99
N ALA A 47 -8.22 -2.90 5.52
CA ALA A 47 -9.60 -2.93 5.97
C ALA A 47 -10.54 -2.86 4.76
N SER A 48 -11.57 -3.70 4.75
CA SER A 48 -12.63 -3.59 3.76
C SER A 48 -13.31 -2.23 3.85
N THR A 49 -13.54 -1.59 2.71
CA THR A 49 -14.24 -0.29 2.63
C THR A 49 -15.74 -0.39 2.93
N GLY A 50 -16.23 -1.58 3.24
CA GLY A 50 -17.65 -1.87 3.41
C GLY A 50 -18.32 -2.34 2.12
N GLY A 51 -19.54 -2.76 2.22
CA GLY A 51 -20.27 -3.39 1.13
C GLY A 51 -20.11 -4.90 1.10
N GLN A 52 -20.86 -5.53 0.23
CA GLN A 52 -20.80 -6.99 0.07
C GLN A 52 -19.67 -7.35 -0.89
N PRO A 53 -18.90 -8.41 -0.59
CA PRO A 53 -17.90 -8.92 -1.51
C PRO A 53 -18.56 -9.42 -2.80
N ILE A 54 -17.86 -9.27 -3.91
CA ILE A 54 -18.24 -9.87 -5.18
C ILE A 54 -17.76 -11.31 -5.16
N ILE A 55 -18.69 -12.26 -5.30
CA ILE A 55 -18.37 -13.68 -5.34
C ILE A 55 -18.66 -14.21 -6.74
N THR A 56 -17.62 -14.75 -7.39
CA THR A 56 -17.73 -15.41 -8.70
C THR A 56 -17.21 -16.85 -8.63
N GLN A 57 -17.71 -17.69 -9.51
CA GLN A 57 -17.28 -19.09 -9.60
C GLN A 57 -16.85 -19.38 -11.02
N GLN A 58 -15.65 -19.93 -11.17
CA GLN A 58 -15.10 -20.29 -12.47
C GLN A 58 -14.16 -21.50 -12.35
N LEU A 59 -14.32 -22.48 -13.23
CA LEU A 59 -13.44 -23.66 -13.32
C LEU A 59 -13.23 -24.37 -11.97
N GLY A 60 -14.31 -24.57 -11.19
CA GLY A 60 -14.24 -25.27 -9.90
C GLY A 60 -13.58 -24.44 -8.77
N LYS A 61 -13.40 -23.15 -8.98
CA LYS A 61 -12.89 -22.21 -7.97
C LYS A 61 -13.88 -21.11 -7.69
N GLN A 62 -13.92 -20.69 -6.43
CA GLN A 62 -14.66 -19.51 -6.01
C GLN A 62 -13.66 -18.35 -5.79
N TYR A 63 -13.99 -17.21 -6.35
CA TYR A 63 -13.25 -15.96 -6.20
C TYR A 63 -14.09 -15.01 -5.35
N ARG A 64 -13.54 -14.57 -4.24
CA ARG A 64 -14.12 -13.52 -3.39
C ARG A 64 -13.29 -12.27 -3.52
N MET A 65 -13.89 -11.20 -4.03
CA MET A 65 -13.22 -9.92 -4.28
C MET A 65 -13.79 -8.86 -3.36
N GLU A 66 -12.92 -8.16 -2.67
CA GLU A 66 -13.26 -7.03 -1.79
C GLU A 66 -12.36 -5.85 -2.08
N THR A 67 -12.93 -4.64 -1.99
CA THR A 67 -12.12 -3.41 -2.02
C THR A 67 -11.59 -3.15 -0.62
N VAL A 68 -10.28 -2.96 -0.52
CA VAL A 68 -9.59 -2.66 0.74
C VAL A 68 -8.82 -1.36 0.63
N THR A 69 -8.66 -0.66 1.74
CA THR A 69 -7.80 0.51 1.84
C THR A 69 -6.66 0.27 2.81
N PHE A 70 -5.54 0.95 2.57
CA PHE A 70 -4.40 0.95 3.46
C PHE A 70 -3.66 2.29 3.37
N THR A 71 -2.94 2.64 4.42
CA THR A 71 -2.21 3.90 4.52
C THR A 71 -0.73 3.63 4.73
N VAL A 72 0.10 4.35 3.99
CA VAL A 72 1.55 4.35 4.18
C VAL A 72 2.00 5.74 4.59
N SER A 73 2.75 5.81 5.68
CA SER A 73 3.37 7.04 6.19
C SER A 73 4.81 7.13 5.72
N PHE A 74 5.19 8.28 5.20
CA PHE A 74 6.54 8.57 4.73
C PHE A 74 7.15 9.69 5.56
N ASN A 75 8.44 9.56 5.92
CA ASN A 75 9.18 10.62 6.58
C ASN A 75 10.52 10.81 5.85
N CYS A 76 10.80 12.04 5.46
CA CYS A 76 12.05 12.45 4.84
C CYS A 76 12.96 13.09 5.88
N TYR A 77 14.13 12.53 6.04
CA TYR A 77 15.17 12.96 6.98
C TYR A 77 16.29 13.67 6.24
N ALA A 78 16.75 14.77 6.77
CA ALA A 78 17.92 15.49 6.29
C ALA A 78 18.52 16.33 7.43
N ASP A 79 19.78 16.75 7.27
CA ASP A 79 20.42 17.65 8.21
C ASP A 79 19.76 19.05 8.21
N ASP A 80 19.21 19.43 7.07
CA ASP A 80 18.52 20.70 6.87
C ASP A 80 17.01 20.48 6.66
N SER A 81 16.19 21.28 7.35
CA SER A 81 14.74 21.21 7.26
C SER A 81 14.19 21.53 5.86
N ASP A 82 14.85 22.46 5.13
CA ASP A 82 14.45 22.82 3.78
C ASP A 82 14.71 21.69 2.80
N ILE A 83 15.82 20.98 2.99
CA ILE A 83 16.14 19.79 2.19
C ILE A 83 15.13 18.66 2.45
N ALA A 84 14.81 18.41 3.72
CA ALA A 84 13.78 17.43 4.08
C ALA A 84 12.43 17.78 3.45
N GLN A 85 12.06 19.06 3.46
CA GLN A 85 10.84 19.57 2.84
C GLN A 85 10.83 19.35 1.31
N VAL A 86 11.92 19.68 0.62
CA VAL A 86 12.03 19.48 -0.83
C VAL A 86 11.97 18.00 -1.20
N ASN A 87 12.62 17.14 -0.44
CA ASN A 87 12.57 15.69 -0.67
C ASN A 87 11.15 15.14 -0.46
N ALA A 88 10.43 15.62 0.56
CA ALA A 88 9.02 15.26 0.77
C ALA A 88 8.11 15.75 -0.39
N MET A 89 8.37 16.95 -0.92
CA MET A 89 7.61 17.45 -2.09
C MET A 89 7.85 16.58 -3.33
N ARG A 90 9.10 16.20 -3.62
CA ARG A 90 9.44 15.31 -4.73
C ARG A 90 8.75 13.95 -4.60
N ALA A 91 8.76 13.38 -3.39
CA ALA A 91 8.07 12.13 -3.10
C ALA A 91 6.55 12.23 -3.34
N ARG A 92 5.92 13.31 -2.88
CA ARG A 92 4.50 13.56 -3.16
C ARG A 92 4.20 13.69 -4.66
N ASP A 93 5.05 14.38 -5.39
CA ASP A 93 4.85 14.59 -6.83
C ASP A 93 4.95 13.28 -7.61
N TRP A 94 5.77 12.33 -7.16
CA TRP A 94 5.81 10.99 -7.74
C TRP A 94 4.45 10.27 -7.63
N PHE A 95 3.79 10.34 -6.47
CA PHE A 95 2.45 9.76 -6.31
C PHE A 95 1.36 10.44 -7.14
N LYS A 96 1.59 11.68 -7.60
CA LYS A 96 0.68 12.41 -8.49
C LYS A 96 0.94 12.16 -9.97
N SER A 97 2.07 11.53 -10.32
CA SER A 97 2.54 11.33 -11.68
C SER A 97 2.87 9.86 -11.96
N ASP A 98 4.15 9.57 -12.19
CA ASP A 98 4.62 8.24 -12.61
C ASP A 98 4.23 7.13 -11.63
N GLY A 99 4.24 7.42 -10.34
CA GLY A 99 3.88 6.45 -9.31
C GLY A 99 2.40 6.09 -9.31
N HIS A 100 1.54 7.07 -9.56
CA HIS A 100 0.10 6.81 -9.72
C HIS A 100 -0.16 5.83 -10.85
N ASP A 101 0.44 6.06 -12.01
CA ASP A 101 0.22 5.23 -13.19
C ASP A 101 0.85 3.85 -13.03
N LEU A 102 2.06 3.80 -12.48
CA LEU A 102 2.76 2.53 -12.23
C LEU A 102 1.98 1.61 -11.27
N LEU A 103 1.52 2.15 -10.15
CA LEU A 103 0.78 1.37 -9.15
C LEU A 103 -0.57 0.89 -9.69
N LYS A 104 -1.27 1.75 -10.43
CA LYS A 104 -2.55 1.42 -11.04
C LYS A 104 -2.40 0.36 -12.13
N ASP A 105 -1.48 0.54 -13.07
CA ASP A 105 -1.39 -0.29 -14.27
C ASP A 105 -0.77 -1.66 -13.98
N LYS A 106 0.18 -1.74 -13.03
CA LYS A 106 0.88 -2.99 -12.73
C LYS A 106 0.27 -3.78 -11.58
N LEU A 107 -0.32 -3.10 -10.59
CA LEU A 107 -0.70 -3.74 -9.33
C LEU A 107 -2.18 -3.54 -8.97
N ASP A 108 -2.94 -2.83 -9.78
CA ASP A 108 -4.33 -2.43 -9.49
C ASP A 108 -4.47 -1.72 -8.13
N VAL A 109 -3.45 -0.91 -7.80
CA VAL A 109 -3.41 -0.08 -6.60
C VAL A 109 -3.65 1.37 -6.97
N ILE A 110 -4.66 1.97 -6.38
CA ILE A 110 -5.07 3.33 -6.67
C ILE A 110 -4.71 4.24 -5.52
N VAL A 111 -4.02 5.34 -5.80
CA VAL A 111 -3.79 6.42 -4.84
C VAL A 111 -5.10 7.18 -4.63
N ILE A 112 -5.66 7.14 -3.42
CA ILE A 112 -6.91 7.84 -3.08
C ILE A 112 -6.62 9.25 -2.63
N GLU A 113 -5.73 9.38 -1.65
CA GLU A 113 -5.40 10.66 -1.02
C GLU A 113 -3.91 10.75 -0.74
N ILE A 114 -3.36 11.93 -1.02
CA ILE A 114 -1.98 12.27 -0.66
C ILE A 114 -2.07 13.40 0.36
N GLY A 115 -1.74 13.07 1.61
CA GLY A 115 -1.80 14.00 2.73
C GLY A 115 -0.89 15.22 2.57
N GLU A 116 -1.08 16.21 3.41
CA GLU A 116 -0.21 17.37 3.49
C GLU A 116 1.14 17.01 4.12
N ILE A 117 2.17 17.76 3.76
CA ILE A 117 3.48 17.62 4.40
C ILE A 117 3.42 18.29 5.75
N GLN A 118 3.80 17.55 6.79
CA GLN A 118 3.80 17.98 8.17
C GLN A 118 5.22 18.01 8.70
N ASN A 119 5.55 19.03 9.48
CA ASN A 119 6.77 19.03 10.25
C ASN A 119 6.64 17.98 11.37
N ARG A 120 7.54 17.01 11.36
CA ARG A 120 7.61 15.92 12.33
C ARG A 120 8.95 15.89 13.07
N ASP A 121 9.63 17.03 13.13
CA ASP A 121 10.91 17.18 13.83
C ASP A 121 10.78 16.73 15.28
N ILE A 122 11.79 16.03 15.79
CA ILE A 122 11.88 15.68 17.21
C ILE A 122 13.18 16.16 17.80
N ASN A 123 13.10 16.55 19.07
CA ASN A 123 14.27 16.88 19.86
C ASN A 123 14.84 15.62 20.50
N ILE A 124 16.09 15.30 20.22
CA ILE A 124 16.81 14.17 20.82
C ILE A 124 17.96 14.74 21.65
N GLY A 125 17.67 15.11 22.90
CA GLY A 125 18.65 15.70 23.80
C GLY A 125 18.99 17.13 23.40
N GLU A 126 20.22 17.38 22.95
CA GLU A 126 20.67 18.72 22.53
C GLU A 126 20.51 18.96 21.02
N GLU A 127 20.14 17.95 20.25
CA GLU A 127 20.03 18.00 18.79
C GLU A 127 18.58 17.82 18.33
N TRP A 128 18.29 18.38 17.14
CA TRP A 128 17.01 18.19 16.47
C TRP A 128 17.16 17.22 15.32
N GLU A 129 16.40 16.15 15.34
CA GLU A 129 16.20 15.31 14.18
C GLU A 129 15.17 15.96 13.25
N ARG A 130 15.63 16.44 12.10
CA ARG A 130 14.80 17.15 11.12
C ARG A 130 14.10 16.15 10.22
N ARG A 131 12.78 16.17 10.24
CA ARG A 131 11.98 15.30 9.38
C ARG A 131 10.69 15.97 8.94
N GLN A 132 10.38 15.75 7.66
CA GLN A 132 9.12 16.17 7.05
C GLN A 132 8.39 14.93 6.57
N GLY A 133 7.12 14.78 6.94
CA GLY A 133 6.38 13.57 6.64
C GLY A 133 4.99 13.83 6.07
N PHE A 134 4.48 12.86 5.35
CA PHE A 134 3.14 12.85 4.81
C PHE A 134 2.62 11.41 4.74
N ASP A 135 1.30 11.28 4.69
CA ASP A 135 0.64 9.98 4.59
C ASP A 135 -0.03 9.86 3.22
N VAL A 136 -0.05 8.67 2.67
CA VAL A 136 -0.74 8.36 1.42
C VAL A 136 -1.72 7.22 1.66
N GLU A 137 -2.97 7.43 1.28
CA GLU A 137 -4.01 6.40 1.32
C GLU A 137 -4.17 5.76 -0.04
N PHE A 138 -4.24 4.43 -0.04
CA PHE A 138 -4.37 3.59 -1.22
C PHE A 138 -5.63 2.73 -1.14
N ARG A 139 -6.12 2.36 -2.31
CA ARG A 139 -7.18 1.37 -2.50
C ARG A 139 -6.69 0.27 -3.41
N ALA A 140 -6.99 -0.97 -3.06
CA ALA A 140 -6.68 -2.14 -3.85
C ALA A 140 -7.84 -3.15 -3.81
N THR A 141 -7.81 -4.10 -4.73
CA THR A 141 -8.75 -5.22 -4.74
C THR A 141 -8.09 -6.43 -4.11
N ASP A 142 -8.63 -6.90 -2.98
CA ASP A 142 -8.20 -8.18 -2.40
C ASP A 142 -9.01 -9.33 -3.00
N VAL A 143 -8.32 -10.36 -3.48
CA VAL A 143 -8.92 -11.53 -4.10
C VAL A 143 -8.55 -12.77 -3.32
N VAL A 144 -9.55 -13.43 -2.73
CA VAL A 144 -9.37 -14.72 -2.06
C VAL A 144 -9.94 -15.81 -2.97
N VAL A 145 -9.12 -16.81 -3.27
CA VAL A 145 -9.51 -17.95 -4.13
C VAL A 145 -9.66 -19.18 -3.27
N THR A 146 -10.82 -19.84 -3.36
CA THR A 146 -11.12 -21.10 -2.67
C THR A 146 -11.38 -22.19 -3.69
N ASP A 147 -10.76 -23.34 -3.51
CA ASP A 147 -11.04 -24.53 -4.32
C ASP A 147 -12.40 -25.11 -3.91
N MET A 148 -13.26 -25.37 -4.89
CA MET A 148 -14.58 -25.93 -4.69
C MET A 148 -14.63 -27.45 -4.99
N SER A 149 -13.48 -28.12 -5.10
CA SER A 149 -13.39 -29.56 -5.27
C SER A 149 -14.11 -30.27 -4.11
N GLY A 150 -15.22 -30.92 -4.41
CA GLY A 150 -16.08 -31.58 -3.41
C GLY A 150 -17.44 -30.94 -3.22
N TRP A 151 -17.73 -29.83 -3.86
CA TRP A 151 -19.09 -29.29 -3.93
C TRP A 151 -19.90 -30.05 -4.99
N ILE A 152 -21.19 -30.25 -4.72
CA ILE A 152 -22.08 -30.96 -5.64
C ILE A 152 -22.36 -30.10 -6.87
N ASP A 153 -21.78 -30.45 -8.01
CA ASP A 153 -21.96 -29.72 -9.28
C ASP A 153 -23.39 -29.88 -9.85
N THR A 154 -24.06 -30.97 -9.50
CA THR A 154 -25.45 -31.24 -9.94
C THR A 154 -26.20 -32.03 -8.88
N ALA A 155 -27.35 -31.53 -8.47
CA ALA A 155 -28.33 -32.32 -7.73
C ALA A 155 -29.23 -33.06 -8.75
N PRO A 156 -29.28 -34.40 -8.75
CA PRO A 156 -30.21 -35.11 -9.60
C PRO A 156 -31.65 -34.75 -9.18
N ILE A 157 -32.41 -34.20 -10.12
CA ILE A 157 -33.83 -33.93 -9.90
C ILE A 157 -34.52 -35.30 -9.91
N GLN A 158 -34.86 -35.81 -8.74
CA GLN A 158 -35.79 -36.93 -8.64
C GLN A 158 -37.21 -36.42 -8.97
N ARG A 159 -37.69 -36.73 -10.15
CA ARG A 159 -39.13 -36.63 -10.43
C ARG A 159 -39.87 -37.65 -9.59
N SER A 160 -40.62 -37.17 -8.66
CA SER A 160 -41.62 -37.99 -7.95
C SER A 160 -42.78 -38.23 -8.89
N ASP A 161 -42.78 -39.35 -9.59
CA ASP A 161 -43.99 -39.84 -10.30
C ASP A 161 -44.93 -40.46 -9.25
N LYS A 162 -45.60 -39.62 -8.49
CA LYS A 162 -46.74 -40.01 -7.69
C LYS A 162 -47.92 -39.22 -8.17
N PHE A 163 -48.68 -39.85 -9.00
CA PHE A 163 -50.11 -39.63 -9.17
C PHE A 163 -50.84 -40.97 -9.11
#